data_0b94055607afaf8f11f31054e673845a
#
_entry.id   0b94055607afaf8f11f31054e673845a
#
_cell.length_a   1.000
_cell.length_b   1.000
_cell.length_c   1.000
_cell.angle_alpha   90.00
_cell.angle_beta   90.00
_cell.angle_gamma   90.00
#
_symmetry.space_group_name_H-M   'P 1'
#
loop_
_entity.id
_entity.type
_entity.pdbx_description
1 polymer ?
#
loop_
_entity_poly.entity_id
_entity_poly.type
_entity_poly.pdbx_seq_one_letter_code
_entity_poly.pdbx_strand_id
1 'polypeptide(L)'
;GNASTALTFNMHCLTMLMMGIIADTMPMRERTRERHEKLRAEKFREVVQDGVYYGQPHSEPVEQGQTDTALTMGGRRFGTTARKVDGGYVVNGRKFFVSLAGAAPYFATPAIRLGDGPWIERTLYLKVPKDAPGVSFPGEWDPMGMRGTVSRDMVLKDVFVPDEGDVLPAGLFGAMYNAFPHLSPLTFSATFLGIMQASWDFTVAYLTGKIPGAPGLQTEGATKGQAVAEMLFTLEAARALYYHAIAEAQVDAPVAAVQRARAAHVTVQRSVVTLT
;
A
#
# COMPACT_ATOMS: atom_id res chain seq x y z
N GLY A 1 -2.55 -18.08 7.64
CA GLY A 1 -3.08 -17.15 6.63
C GLY A 1 -2.18 -17.08 5.39
N ASN A 2 -2.66 -16.44 4.32
CA ASN A 2 -1.90 -16.28 3.08
C ASN A 2 -1.39 -14.83 2.97
N ALA A 3 -0.07 -14.64 2.92
CA ALA A 3 0.57 -13.32 2.87
C ALA A 3 0.20 -12.53 1.60
N SER A 4 0.02 -13.21 0.46
CA SER A 4 -0.42 -12.56 -0.79
C SER A 4 -1.83 -11.99 -0.64
N THR A 5 -2.76 -12.75 -0.05
CA THR A 5 -4.12 -12.27 0.24
C THR A 5 -4.09 -11.09 1.22
N ALA A 6 -3.28 -11.18 2.29
CA ALA A 6 -3.14 -10.08 3.24
C ALA A 6 -2.63 -8.79 2.59
N LEU A 7 -1.60 -8.89 1.74
CA LEU A 7 -1.04 -7.73 1.04
C LEU A 7 -2.04 -7.13 0.05
N THR A 8 -2.72 -7.95 -0.74
CA THR A 8 -3.69 -7.45 -1.74
C THR A 8 -4.90 -6.80 -1.07
N PHE A 9 -5.39 -7.39 0.01
CA PHE A 9 -6.47 -6.81 0.81
C PHE A 9 -6.05 -5.48 1.47
N ASN A 10 -4.79 -5.39 1.92
CA ASN A 10 -4.23 -4.16 2.49
C ASN A 10 -4.28 -2.99 1.51
N MET A 11 -4.12 -3.21 0.19
CA MET A 11 -4.23 -2.15 -0.82
C MET A 11 -5.64 -1.54 -0.82
N HIS A 12 -6.65 -2.38 -0.77
CA HIS A 12 -8.04 -1.92 -0.66
C HIS A 12 -8.28 -1.19 0.67
N CYS A 13 -7.88 -1.79 1.79
CA CYS A 13 -8.04 -1.19 3.11
C CYS A 13 -7.37 0.18 3.23
N LEU A 14 -6.17 0.35 2.65
CA LEU A 14 -5.47 1.64 2.66
C LEU A 14 -6.26 2.70 1.86
N THR A 15 -6.83 2.32 0.71
CA THR A 15 -7.70 3.24 -0.06
C THR A 15 -8.90 3.68 0.79
N MET A 16 -9.57 2.75 1.47
CA MET A 16 -10.70 3.05 2.35
C MET A 16 -10.28 3.91 3.56
N LEU A 17 -9.14 3.62 4.17
CA LEU A 17 -8.59 4.39 5.28
C LEU A 17 -8.31 5.84 4.87
N MET A 18 -7.75 6.05 3.68
CA MET A 18 -7.50 7.39 3.14
C MET A 18 -8.78 8.17 2.89
N MET A 19 -9.80 7.53 2.33
CA MET A 19 -11.11 8.17 2.08
C MET A 19 -11.91 8.42 3.37
N GLY A 20 -11.71 7.60 4.38
CA GLY A 20 -12.36 7.69 5.68
C GLY A 20 -11.56 8.52 6.69
N ILE A 21 -11.03 7.86 7.70
CA ILE A 21 -10.44 8.47 8.90
C ILE A 21 -9.37 9.51 8.57
N ILE A 22 -8.47 9.23 7.61
CA ILE A 22 -7.40 10.18 7.28
C ILE A 22 -7.97 11.45 6.67
N ALA A 23 -8.89 11.35 5.72
CA ALA A 23 -9.51 12.50 5.08
C ALA A 23 -10.30 13.36 6.09
N ASP A 24 -10.95 12.74 7.07
CA ASP A 24 -11.69 13.44 8.12
C ASP A 24 -10.79 14.34 8.99
N THR A 25 -9.52 13.96 9.16
CA THR A 25 -8.55 14.75 9.94
C THR A 25 -7.86 15.85 9.14
N MET A 26 -8.00 15.86 7.80
CA MET A 26 -7.38 16.86 6.94
C MET A 26 -8.16 18.18 6.94
N PRO A 27 -7.45 19.33 6.99
CA PRO A 27 -8.10 20.62 6.81
C PRO A 27 -8.62 20.76 5.38
N MET A 28 -9.90 21.03 5.22
CA MET A 28 -10.54 21.24 3.93
C MET A 28 -11.41 22.49 3.94
N ARG A 29 -11.42 23.22 2.81
CA ARG A 29 -12.43 24.25 2.55
C ARG A 29 -13.80 23.57 2.43
N GLU A 30 -14.86 24.24 2.85
CA GLU A 30 -16.24 23.71 2.86
C GLU A 30 -16.61 23.02 1.54
N ARG A 31 -16.47 23.67 0.42
CA ARG A 31 -16.74 23.09 -0.92
C ARG A 31 -15.95 21.81 -1.22
N THR A 32 -14.71 21.73 -0.74
CA THR A 32 -13.87 20.52 -0.91
C THR A 32 -14.38 19.40 -0.03
N ARG A 33 -14.81 19.72 1.18
CA ARG A 33 -15.41 18.76 2.13
C ARG A 33 -16.71 18.20 1.61
N GLU A 34 -17.63 19.05 1.13
CA GLU A 34 -18.89 18.62 0.51
C GLU A 34 -18.65 17.66 -0.67
N ARG A 35 -17.69 18.00 -1.55
CA ARG A 35 -17.30 17.11 -2.65
C ARG A 35 -16.73 15.79 -2.12
N HIS A 36 -15.86 15.83 -1.11
CA HIS A 36 -15.29 14.64 -0.50
C HIS A 36 -16.37 13.73 0.10
N GLU A 37 -17.30 14.29 0.86
CA GLU A 37 -18.41 13.53 1.46
C GLU A 37 -19.26 12.82 0.40
N LYS A 38 -19.57 13.51 -0.69
CA LYS A 38 -20.31 12.91 -1.82
C LYS A 38 -19.54 11.74 -2.44
N LEU A 39 -18.25 11.94 -2.76
CA LEU A 39 -17.39 10.90 -3.34
C LEU A 39 -17.25 9.71 -2.38
N ARG A 40 -17.01 9.97 -1.10
CA ARG A 40 -16.87 8.95 -0.06
C ARG A 40 -18.14 8.10 0.08
N ALA A 41 -19.29 8.74 0.18
CA ALA A 41 -20.59 8.05 0.30
C ALA A 41 -20.87 7.15 -0.91
N GLU A 42 -20.54 7.62 -2.11
CA GLU A 42 -20.67 6.84 -3.34
C GLU A 42 -19.73 5.63 -3.35
N LYS A 43 -18.43 5.84 -3.11
CA LYS A 43 -17.44 4.78 -3.15
C LYS A 43 -17.64 3.73 -2.03
N PHE A 44 -18.03 4.15 -0.84
CA PHE A 44 -18.35 3.21 0.25
C PHE A 44 -19.61 2.39 -0.07
N ARG A 45 -20.60 2.99 -0.73
CA ARG A 45 -21.78 2.25 -1.20
C ARG A 45 -21.39 1.20 -2.24
N GLU A 46 -20.59 1.54 -3.24
CA GLU A 46 -20.08 0.59 -4.23
C GLU A 46 -19.35 -0.59 -3.56
N VAL A 47 -18.53 -0.33 -2.54
CA VAL A 47 -17.83 -1.38 -1.80
C VAL A 47 -18.81 -2.30 -1.06
N VAL A 48 -19.78 -1.74 -0.36
CA VAL A 48 -20.70 -2.51 0.50
C VAL A 48 -21.79 -3.23 -0.30
N GLN A 49 -22.32 -2.57 -1.32
CA GLN A 49 -23.47 -3.11 -2.09
C GLN A 49 -23.02 -3.93 -3.30
N ASP A 50 -21.98 -3.47 -3.99
CA ASP A 50 -21.57 -4.05 -5.27
C ASP A 50 -20.29 -4.89 -5.13
N GLY A 51 -19.70 -4.98 -3.94
CA GLY A 51 -18.47 -5.73 -3.68
C GLY A 51 -17.24 -5.16 -4.40
N VAL A 52 -17.23 -3.88 -4.71
CA VAL A 52 -16.10 -3.21 -5.36
C VAL A 52 -14.89 -3.20 -4.45
N TYR A 53 -13.73 -3.52 -5.01
CA TYR A 53 -12.44 -3.39 -4.33
C TYR A 53 -11.40 -2.75 -5.25
N TYR A 54 -10.37 -2.19 -4.63
CA TYR A 54 -9.38 -1.37 -5.32
C TYR A 54 -7.99 -2.00 -5.27
N GLY A 55 -7.31 -2.05 -6.42
CA GLY A 55 -5.85 -2.09 -6.48
C GLY A 55 -5.29 -0.67 -6.24
N GLN A 56 -4.00 -0.57 -5.84
CA GLN A 56 -3.38 0.69 -5.48
C GLN A 56 -2.00 0.85 -6.16
N PRO A 57 -1.96 1.29 -7.43
CA PRO A 57 -0.74 1.42 -8.23
C PRO A 57 0.00 2.72 -7.89
N HIS A 58 0.75 2.74 -6.78
CA HIS A 58 1.48 3.93 -6.35
C HIS A 58 2.92 3.99 -6.87
N SER A 59 3.54 2.83 -7.14
CA SER A 59 4.95 2.77 -7.55
C SER A 59 5.12 3.10 -9.03
N GLU A 60 6.16 3.86 -9.35
CA GLU A 60 6.51 4.26 -10.71
C GLU A 60 7.97 4.01 -11.01
N PRO A 61 8.35 3.72 -12.27
CA PRO A 61 9.74 3.63 -12.68
C PRO A 61 10.48 4.93 -12.37
N VAL A 62 11.70 4.81 -11.84
CA VAL A 62 12.58 5.96 -11.67
C VAL A 62 13.23 6.26 -13.00
N GLU A 63 13.10 7.48 -13.50
CA GLU A 63 13.88 7.92 -14.66
C GLU A 63 15.38 7.90 -14.33
N GLN A 64 16.23 7.60 -15.34
CA GLN A 64 17.68 7.58 -15.15
C GLN A 64 18.16 8.89 -14.51
N GLY A 65 18.83 8.78 -13.36
CA GLY A 65 19.31 9.94 -12.58
C GLY A 65 18.46 10.28 -11.34
N GLN A 66 17.33 9.62 -11.13
CA GLN A 66 16.53 9.75 -9.91
C GLN A 66 16.76 8.54 -9.00
N THR A 67 17.33 8.73 -7.82
CA THR A 67 17.91 7.67 -7.03
C THR A 67 16.98 6.97 -6.03
N ASP A 68 15.65 7.22 -6.03
CA ASP A 68 14.87 6.65 -4.94
C ASP A 68 13.38 6.45 -5.23
N THR A 69 12.99 5.17 -5.37
CA THR A 69 11.58 4.75 -5.50
C THR A 69 10.78 4.85 -4.19
N ALA A 70 11.43 4.74 -3.05
CA ALA A 70 10.79 4.85 -1.74
C ALA A 70 10.44 6.30 -1.38
N LEU A 71 11.07 7.26 -2.03
CA LEU A 71 10.88 8.69 -1.81
C LEU A 71 9.85 9.34 -2.73
N THR A 72 9.19 8.59 -3.61
CA THR A 72 8.05 9.12 -4.37
C THR A 72 6.95 9.68 -3.47
N MET A 73 6.96 9.32 -2.20
CA MET A 73 6.07 9.84 -1.16
C MET A 73 6.65 11.03 -0.38
N GLY A 74 7.92 11.35 -0.56
CA GLY A 74 8.62 12.41 0.18
C GLY A 74 8.92 13.68 -0.60
N GLY A 75 8.07 14.07 -1.58
CA GLY A 75 8.24 15.31 -2.33
C GLY A 75 8.51 15.14 -3.82
N ARG A 76 8.48 13.92 -4.36
CA ARG A 76 8.62 13.66 -5.80
C ARG A 76 7.30 13.70 -6.54
N ARG A 77 7.36 14.14 -7.78
CA ARG A 77 6.23 14.16 -8.71
C ARG A 77 5.99 12.75 -9.23
N PHE A 78 4.72 12.32 -9.29
CA PHE A 78 4.36 11.15 -10.07
C PHE A 78 4.65 11.38 -11.54
N GLY A 79 5.22 10.39 -12.22
CA GLY A 79 5.44 10.42 -13.68
C GLY A 79 4.14 10.22 -14.46
N THR A 80 3.12 9.61 -13.85
CA THR A 80 1.78 9.50 -14.43
C THR A 80 1.12 10.87 -14.48
N THR A 81 0.71 11.27 -15.68
CA THR A 81 0.12 12.58 -15.96
C THR A 81 -1.34 12.48 -16.33
N ALA A 82 -2.10 13.54 -16.05
CA ALA A 82 -3.51 13.65 -16.41
C ALA A 82 -3.75 15.03 -17.08
N ARG A 83 -4.20 14.99 -18.32
CA ARG A 83 -4.57 16.20 -19.06
C ARG A 83 -6.08 16.39 -18.94
N LYS A 84 -6.51 17.57 -18.45
CA LYS A 84 -7.94 17.90 -18.37
C LYS A 84 -8.53 18.02 -19.77
N VAL A 85 -9.69 17.39 -19.97
CA VAL A 85 -10.51 17.46 -21.19
C VAL A 85 -11.97 17.68 -20.77
N ASP A 86 -12.86 17.84 -21.74
CA ASP A 86 -14.29 17.93 -21.47
C ASP A 86 -14.80 16.66 -20.79
N GLY A 87 -15.44 16.81 -19.65
CA GLY A 87 -16.02 15.71 -18.86
C GLY A 87 -15.05 14.83 -18.10
N GLY A 88 -13.72 15.10 -18.13
CA GLY A 88 -12.78 14.23 -17.41
C GLY A 88 -11.31 14.52 -17.65
N TYR A 89 -10.52 13.47 -17.61
CA TYR A 89 -9.07 13.50 -17.79
C TYR A 89 -8.63 12.43 -18.78
N VAL A 90 -7.62 12.75 -19.59
CA VAL A 90 -6.84 11.75 -20.36
C VAL A 90 -5.56 11.48 -19.59
N VAL A 91 -5.35 10.22 -19.18
CA VAL A 91 -4.30 9.78 -18.27
C VAL A 91 -3.27 8.95 -19.03
N ASN A 92 -1.98 9.27 -18.82
CA ASN A 92 -0.84 8.58 -19.39
C ASN A 92 0.22 8.30 -18.32
N GLY A 93 0.78 7.09 -18.34
CA GLY A 93 1.85 6.70 -17.42
C GLY A 93 2.10 5.20 -17.35
N ARG A 94 3.08 4.84 -16.51
CA ARG A 94 3.40 3.45 -16.19
C ARG A 94 3.57 3.30 -14.69
N LYS A 95 2.94 2.28 -14.14
CA LYS A 95 3.07 1.86 -12.75
C LYS A 95 3.70 0.48 -12.70
N PHE A 96 4.44 0.17 -11.65
CA PHE A 96 4.99 -1.16 -11.41
C PHE A 96 4.58 -1.69 -10.03
N PHE A 97 4.75 -3.00 -9.81
CA PHE A 97 4.25 -3.69 -8.62
C PHE A 97 2.76 -3.44 -8.35
N VAL A 98 1.96 -3.44 -9.41
CA VAL A 98 0.52 -3.24 -9.32
C VAL A 98 -0.15 -4.53 -8.86
N SER A 99 -0.28 -4.69 -7.56
CA SER A 99 -0.97 -5.85 -6.96
C SER A 99 -2.41 -5.93 -7.46
N LEU A 100 -2.91 -7.15 -7.68
CA LEU A 100 -4.20 -7.45 -8.30
C LEU A 100 -4.28 -7.03 -9.78
N ALA A 101 -3.16 -6.93 -10.49
CA ALA A 101 -3.13 -6.58 -11.91
C ALA A 101 -4.06 -7.48 -12.72
N GLY A 102 -5.07 -6.88 -13.37
CA GLY A 102 -6.09 -7.59 -14.15
C GLY A 102 -7.17 -8.30 -13.33
N ALA A 103 -7.07 -8.34 -11.99
CA ALA A 103 -8.07 -8.93 -11.10
C ALA A 103 -8.97 -7.88 -10.44
N ALA A 104 -8.39 -6.81 -9.88
CA ALA A 104 -9.19 -5.74 -9.28
C ALA A 104 -10.05 -5.05 -10.36
N PRO A 105 -11.34 -4.80 -10.09
CA PRO A 105 -12.20 -4.10 -11.05
C PRO A 105 -11.75 -2.65 -11.26
N TYR A 106 -11.16 -2.04 -10.24
CA TYR A 106 -10.71 -0.65 -10.26
C TYR A 106 -9.35 -0.48 -9.61
N PHE A 107 -8.61 0.52 -10.09
CA PHE A 107 -7.32 0.92 -9.56
C PHE A 107 -7.38 2.38 -9.10
N ALA A 108 -7.20 2.60 -7.79
CA ALA A 108 -7.07 3.94 -7.21
C ALA A 108 -5.67 4.47 -7.56
N THR A 109 -5.59 5.26 -8.61
CA THR A 109 -4.36 5.62 -9.31
C THR A 109 -4.00 7.08 -9.07
N PRO A 110 -2.84 7.38 -8.47
CA PRO A 110 -2.35 8.75 -8.39
C PRO A 110 -1.80 9.21 -9.73
N ALA A 111 -2.11 10.47 -10.07
CA ALA A 111 -1.61 11.17 -11.25
C ALA A 111 -1.38 12.64 -10.96
N ILE A 112 -0.59 13.32 -11.80
CA ILE A 112 -0.39 14.76 -11.75
C ILE A 112 -1.16 15.42 -12.89
N ARG A 113 -2.09 16.28 -12.55
CA ARG A 113 -2.77 17.12 -13.55
C ARG A 113 -1.75 18.04 -14.22
N LEU A 114 -1.69 18.04 -15.54
CA LEU A 114 -0.87 18.97 -16.32
C LEU A 114 -1.36 20.42 -16.12
N GLY A 115 -0.44 21.38 -16.10
CA GLY A 115 -0.71 22.81 -15.90
C GLY A 115 0.19 23.41 -14.83
N ASP A 116 -0.06 24.66 -14.50
CA ASP A 116 0.71 25.45 -13.55
C ASP A 116 0.26 25.26 -12.10
N GLY A 117 1.08 25.71 -11.16
CA GLY A 117 0.82 25.68 -9.72
C GLY A 117 1.54 24.58 -8.97
N PRO A 118 1.42 24.55 -7.63
CA PRO A 118 2.09 23.59 -6.78
C PRO A 118 1.69 22.15 -7.13
N TRP A 119 2.66 21.24 -7.16
CA TRP A 119 2.41 19.84 -7.52
C TRP A 119 1.39 19.16 -6.58
N ILE A 120 1.41 19.50 -5.30
CA ILE A 120 0.46 18.95 -4.31
C ILE A 120 -0.99 19.23 -4.74
N GLU A 121 -1.28 20.48 -5.11
CA GLU A 121 -2.63 20.91 -5.53
C GLU A 121 -3.08 20.28 -6.86
N ARG A 122 -2.11 19.80 -7.63
CA ARG A 122 -2.34 19.12 -8.91
C ARG A 122 -2.40 17.61 -8.82
N THR A 123 -2.20 17.04 -7.63
CA THR A 123 -2.35 15.60 -7.46
C THR A 123 -3.81 15.20 -7.62
N LEU A 124 -4.02 14.14 -8.37
CA LEU A 124 -5.32 13.48 -8.53
C LEU A 124 -5.22 12.07 -7.96
N TYR A 125 -6.33 11.54 -7.49
CA TYR A 125 -6.45 10.14 -7.11
C TYR A 125 -7.67 9.58 -7.81
N LEU A 126 -7.46 8.82 -8.87
CA LEU A 126 -8.43 8.48 -9.89
C LEU A 126 -8.85 7.01 -9.80
N LYS A 127 -10.14 6.72 -9.92
CA LYS A 127 -10.72 5.39 -10.07
C LYS A 127 -10.59 4.96 -11.54
N VAL A 128 -9.55 4.20 -11.85
CA VAL A 128 -9.30 3.70 -13.21
C VAL A 128 -9.88 2.29 -13.32
N PRO A 129 -10.88 2.05 -14.22
CA PRO A 129 -11.37 0.71 -14.50
C PRO A 129 -10.30 -0.16 -15.15
N LYS A 130 -10.19 -1.44 -14.77
CA LYS A 130 -9.20 -2.35 -15.35
C LYS A 130 -9.35 -2.54 -16.86
N ASP A 131 -10.58 -2.47 -17.34
CA ASP A 131 -10.93 -2.73 -18.74
C ASP A 131 -11.13 -1.43 -19.54
N ALA A 132 -10.74 -0.26 -18.98
CA ALA A 132 -10.83 1.00 -19.72
C ALA A 132 -9.90 0.96 -20.95
N PRO A 133 -10.35 1.48 -22.11
CA PRO A 133 -9.51 1.60 -23.30
C PRO A 133 -8.18 2.26 -22.96
N GLY A 134 -7.06 1.66 -23.35
CA GLY A 134 -5.71 2.14 -23.08
C GLY A 134 -5.09 1.62 -21.79
N VAL A 135 -5.81 0.88 -20.96
CA VAL A 135 -5.24 0.15 -19.80
C VAL A 135 -4.71 -1.19 -20.25
N SER A 136 -3.50 -1.52 -19.83
CA SER A 136 -2.94 -2.86 -20.04
C SER A 136 -2.03 -3.27 -18.88
N PHE A 137 -1.87 -4.58 -18.70
CA PHE A 137 -1.04 -5.17 -17.65
C PHE A 137 0.03 -6.09 -18.27
N PRO A 138 1.08 -5.52 -18.90
CA PRO A 138 2.13 -6.28 -19.54
C PRO A 138 3.01 -7.02 -18.53
N GLY A 139 3.76 -8.01 -19.07
CA GLY A 139 4.71 -8.81 -18.32
C GLY A 139 4.07 -9.98 -17.58
N GLU A 140 4.95 -10.81 -17.03
CA GLU A 140 4.61 -11.96 -16.20
C GLU A 140 4.91 -11.65 -14.73
N TRP A 141 4.28 -12.40 -13.84
CA TRP A 141 4.53 -12.32 -12.40
C TRP A 141 4.90 -13.69 -11.87
N ASP A 142 6.20 -13.98 -11.83
CA ASP A 142 6.74 -15.25 -11.32
C ASP A 142 7.87 -15.05 -10.31
N PRO A 143 7.64 -14.34 -9.19
CA PRO A 143 8.63 -14.17 -8.14
C PRO A 143 8.76 -15.45 -7.30
N MET A 144 9.85 -15.54 -6.51
CA MET A 144 10.06 -16.61 -5.55
C MET A 144 8.94 -16.66 -4.49
N GLY A 145 8.50 -15.50 -3.97
CA GLY A 145 7.42 -15.36 -2.98
C GLY A 145 6.35 -14.40 -3.44
N MET A 146 5.23 -14.31 -2.70
CA MET A 146 4.11 -13.39 -2.98
C MET A 146 3.48 -13.58 -4.37
N ARG A 147 3.51 -14.79 -4.91
CA ARG A 147 3.03 -15.12 -6.28
C ARG A 147 1.55 -14.77 -6.46
N GLY A 148 0.74 -14.98 -5.44
CA GLY A 148 -0.71 -14.70 -5.46
C GLY A 148 -1.07 -13.21 -5.47
N THR A 149 -0.11 -12.28 -5.37
CA THR A 149 -0.41 -10.84 -5.49
C THR A 149 -0.59 -10.40 -6.94
N VAL A 150 -0.04 -11.13 -7.90
CA VAL A 150 -0.06 -10.79 -9.34
C VAL A 150 0.31 -9.32 -9.57
N SER A 151 1.50 -8.92 -9.06
CA SER A 151 1.91 -7.50 -9.03
C SER A 151 2.63 -7.07 -10.32
N ARG A 152 1.95 -7.21 -11.47
CA ARG A 152 2.49 -6.82 -12.79
C ARG A 152 2.57 -5.30 -12.95
N ASP A 153 3.12 -4.88 -14.06
CA ASP A 153 3.06 -3.49 -14.49
C ASP A 153 1.63 -3.12 -14.94
N MET A 154 1.30 -1.85 -14.83
CA MET A 154 0.10 -1.23 -15.42
C MET A 154 0.54 -0.09 -16.33
N VAL A 155 0.16 -0.15 -17.58
CA VAL A 155 0.39 0.90 -18.57
C VAL A 155 -0.92 1.61 -18.86
N LEU A 156 -0.87 2.93 -18.83
CA LEU A 156 -1.96 3.84 -19.13
C LEU A 156 -1.59 4.61 -20.40
N LYS A 157 -2.32 4.39 -21.48
CA LYS A 157 -2.12 5.07 -22.76
C LYS A 157 -3.41 5.74 -23.19
N ASP A 158 -3.48 7.05 -23.06
CA ASP A 158 -4.63 7.89 -23.39
C ASP A 158 -5.94 7.40 -22.71
N VAL A 159 -5.84 6.96 -21.46
CA VAL A 159 -6.99 6.45 -20.70
C VAL A 159 -7.91 7.60 -20.30
N PHE A 160 -9.16 7.57 -20.75
CA PHE A 160 -10.15 8.53 -20.29
C PHE A 160 -10.72 8.13 -18.92
N VAL A 161 -10.68 9.06 -17.98
CA VAL A 161 -11.30 8.95 -16.66
C VAL A 161 -12.27 10.11 -16.48
N PRO A 162 -13.58 9.87 -16.27
CA PRO A 162 -14.57 10.94 -16.10
C PRO A 162 -14.35 11.71 -14.78
N ASP A 163 -14.92 12.91 -14.68
CA ASP A 163 -14.81 13.76 -13.47
C ASP A 163 -15.40 13.09 -12.21
N GLU A 164 -16.38 12.21 -12.37
CA GLU A 164 -16.92 11.38 -11.28
C GLU A 164 -15.97 10.23 -10.87
N GLY A 165 -14.93 9.98 -11.65
CA GLY A 165 -13.89 9.00 -11.37
C GLY A 165 -12.87 9.43 -10.30
N ASP A 166 -13.00 10.62 -9.71
CA ASP A 166 -12.18 10.99 -8.56
C ASP A 166 -12.46 10.04 -7.37
N VAL A 167 -11.39 9.52 -6.75
CA VAL A 167 -11.45 8.82 -5.45
C VAL A 167 -11.40 9.84 -4.31
N LEU A 168 -10.57 10.86 -4.47
CA LEU A 168 -10.42 11.98 -3.56
C LEU A 168 -10.49 13.30 -4.35
N PRO A 169 -10.94 14.40 -3.74
CA PRO A 169 -10.82 15.74 -4.35
C PRO A 169 -9.38 16.04 -4.75
N ALA A 170 -9.21 16.79 -5.85
CA ALA A 170 -7.90 17.19 -6.34
C ALA A 170 -7.07 17.87 -5.25
N GLY A 171 -5.80 17.52 -5.15
CA GLY A 171 -4.85 18.02 -4.16
C GLY A 171 -4.90 17.28 -2.81
N LEU A 172 -6.01 16.65 -2.45
CA LEU A 172 -6.14 16.02 -1.13
C LEU A 172 -5.18 14.83 -0.97
N PHE A 173 -5.01 14.02 -2.01
CA PHE A 173 -4.06 12.91 -1.99
C PHE A 173 -2.63 13.37 -1.69
N GLY A 174 -2.15 14.41 -2.37
CA GLY A 174 -0.82 14.97 -2.13
C GLY A 174 -0.67 15.58 -0.74
N ALA A 175 -1.71 16.28 -0.26
CA ALA A 175 -1.73 16.85 1.08
C ALA A 175 -1.65 15.75 2.14
N MET A 176 -2.40 14.66 2.00
CA MET A 176 -2.38 13.52 2.91
C MET A 176 -1.01 12.85 2.96
N TYR A 177 -0.37 12.63 1.81
CA TYR A 177 0.98 12.06 1.78
C TYR A 177 2.02 12.96 2.46
N ASN A 178 1.85 14.27 2.35
CA ASN A 178 2.74 15.21 3.05
C ASN A 178 2.50 15.23 4.55
N ALA A 179 1.24 15.22 4.98
CA ALA A 179 0.86 15.27 6.39
C ALA A 179 1.03 13.93 7.12
N PHE A 180 0.98 12.80 6.38
CA PHE A 180 1.05 11.46 6.97
C PHE A 180 2.05 10.55 6.21
N PRO A 181 3.35 10.90 6.15
CA PRO A 181 4.34 10.20 5.32
C PRO A 181 4.66 8.76 5.80
N HIS A 182 4.23 8.38 6.99
CA HIS A 182 4.44 7.06 7.58
C HIS A 182 3.24 6.10 7.41
N LEU A 183 2.13 6.56 6.79
CA LEU A 183 0.93 5.74 6.61
C LEU A 183 1.21 4.45 5.84
N SER A 184 1.74 4.57 4.63
CA SER A 184 2.02 3.42 3.76
C SER A 184 3.05 2.44 4.38
N PRO A 185 4.20 2.89 4.91
CA PRO A 185 5.13 2.02 5.62
C PRO A 185 4.48 1.20 6.74
N LEU A 186 3.65 1.81 7.56
CA LEU A 186 2.99 1.12 8.67
C LEU A 186 1.99 0.05 8.19
N THR A 187 1.23 0.32 7.13
CA THR A 187 0.27 -0.65 6.59
C THR A 187 0.96 -1.90 6.01
N PHE A 188 2.10 -1.74 5.33
CA PHE A 188 2.89 -2.87 4.83
C PHE A 188 3.51 -3.70 5.95
N SER A 189 3.96 -3.07 7.03
CA SER A 189 4.61 -3.75 8.16
C SER A 189 3.72 -4.80 8.82
N ALA A 190 2.40 -4.59 8.83
CA ALA A 190 1.44 -5.57 9.34
C ALA A 190 1.54 -6.92 8.61
N THR A 191 1.66 -6.91 7.27
CA THR A 191 1.82 -8.13 6.47
C THR A 191 3.14 -8.84 6.79
N PHE A 192 4.23 -8.10 6.93
CA PHE A 192 5.54 -8.68 7.25
C PHE A 192 5.57 -9.30 8.66
N LEU A 193 4.95 -8.67 9.65
CA LEU A 193 4.78 -9.26 10.98
C LEU A 193 3.98 -10.56 10.94
N GLY A 194 2.93 -10.61 10.11
CA GLY A 194 2.17 -11.84 9.89
C GLY A 194 3.00 -12.97 9.27
N ILE A 195 3.94 -12.65 8.37
CA ILE A 195 4.89 -13.63 7.81
C ILE A 195 5.84 -14.12 8.90
N MET A 196 6.42 -13.22 9.70
CA MET A 196 7.29 -13.59 10.82
C MET A 196 6.58 -14.52 11.81
N GLN A 197 5.34 -14.19 12.20
CA GLN A 197 4.53 -15.04 13.07
C GLN A 197 4.31 -16.43 12.46
N ALA A 198 3.94 -16.50 11.18
CA ALA A 198 3.70 -17.76 10.50
C ALA A 198 4.97 -18.63 10.43
N SER A 199 6.12 -18.02 10.22
CA SER A 199 7.41 -18.72 10.19
C SER A 199 7.77 -19.28 11.56
N TRP A 200 7.56 -18.51 12.63
CA TRP A 200 7.78 -18.99 14.00
C TRP A 200 6.81 -20.12 14.36
N ASP A 201 5.52 -19.96 14.11
CA ASP A 201 4.50 -20.99 14.34
C ASP A 201 4.82 -22.30 13.61
N PHE A 202 5.22 -22.19 12.34
CA PHE A 202 5.64 -23.35 11.54
C PHE A 202 6.86 -24.04 12.16
N THR A 203 7.88 -23.28 12.54
CA THR A 203 9.12 -23.82 13.13
C THR A 203 8.83 -24.57 14.44
N VAL A 204 8.01 -23.97 15.32
CA VAL A 204 7.58 -24.63 16.56
C VAL A 204 6.78 -25.90 16.28
N ALA A 205 5.83 -25.84 15.36
CA ALA A 205 5.01 -27.00 14.99
C ALA A 205 5.85 -28.13 14.35
N TYR A 206 6.83 -27.77 13.51
CA TYR A 206 7.76 -28.73 12.90
C TYR A 206 8.64 -29.42 13.97
N LEU A 207 9.26 -28.66 14.87
CA LEU A 207 10.13 -29.20 15.92
C LEU A 207 9.38 -30.00 16.97
N THR A 208 8.08 -29.77 17.15
CA THR A 208 7.21 -30.53 18.07
C THR A 208 6.48 -31.68 17.39
N GLY A 209 6.79 -31.99 16.11
CA GLY A 209 6.21 -33.11 15.38
C GLY A 209 4.72 -32.93 15.02
N LYS A 210 4.19 -31.71 15.04
CA LYS A 210 2.77 -31.40 14.75
C LYS A 210 2.46 -31.23 13.27
N ILE A 211 3.49 -31.21 12.42
CA ILE A 211 3.32 -31.06 10.96
C ILE A 211 3.36 -32.46 10.34
N PRO A 212 2.39 -32.84 9.49
CA PRO A 212 2.41 -34.13 8.78
C PRO A 212 3.73 -34.30 8.01
N GLY A 213 4.39 -35.44 8.22
CA GLY A 213 5.68 -35.77 7.60
C GLY A 213 6.91 -35.14 8.28
N ALA A 214 6.73 -34.34 9.33
CA ALA A 214 7.84 -33.88 10.15
C ALA A 214 8.47 -35.05 10.90
N PRO A 215 9.80 -35.06 11.10
CA PRO A 215 10.42 -35.99 12.02
C PRO A 215 9.80 -35.82 13.41
N GLY A 216 9.68 -36.90 14.20
CA GLY A 216 9.15 -36.79 15.56
C GLY A 216 9.83 -35.70 16.39
N LEU A 217 9.43 -35.56 17.65
CA LEU A 217 9.88 -34.49 18.54
C LEU A 217 11.39 -34.19 18.42
N GLN A 218 11.74 -33.00 17.94
CA GLN A 218 13.11 -32.55 17.66
C GLN A 218 13.56 -31.47 18.68
N THR A 219 13.10 -31.56 19.90
CA THR A 219 13.39 -30.55 20.94
C THR A 219 14.72 -30.78 21.65
N GLU A 220 15.42 -31.88 21.38
CA GLU A 220 16.74 -32.12 21.92
C GLU A 220 17.82 -31.29 21.23
N GLY A 221 18.62 -30.62 22.03
CA GLY A 221 19.75 -29.82 21.62
C GLY A 221 19.60 -28.33 21.92
N ALA A 222 20.53 -27.78 22.69
CA ALA A 222 20.55 -26.38 23.11
C ALA A 222 20.50 -25.39 21.92
N THR A 223 21.13 -25.74 20.80
CA THR A 223 21.19 -24.90 19.59
C THR A 223 19.79 -24.67 18.96
N LYS A 224 18.94 -25.71 18.91
CA LYS A 224 17.58 -25.56 18.36
C LYS A 224 16.72 -24.68 19.26
N GLY A 225 16.79 -24.92 20.59
CA GLY A 225 16.07 -24.11 21.56
C GLY A 225 16.49 -22.63 21.50
N GLN A 226 17.79 -22.36 21.37
CA GLN A 226 18.31 -21.01 21.22
C GLN A 226 17.80 -20.36 19.94
N ALA A 227 17.86 -21.04 18.79
CA ALA A 227 17.38 -20.50 17.52
C ALA A 227 15.89 -20.13 17.57
N VAL A 228 15.03 -20.99 18.14
CA VAL A 228 13.59 -20.71 18.32
C VAL A 228 13.37 -19.52 19.26
N ALA A 229 14.15 -19.43 20.34
CA ALA A 229 14.08 -18.29 21.25
C ALA A 229 14.48 -16.98 20.56
N GLU A 230 15.55 -16.97 19.75
CA GLU A 230 15.98 -15.81 18.95
C GLU A 230 14.91 -15.39 17.92
N MET A 231 14.25 -16.34 17.27
CA MET A 231 13.12 -16.06 16.39
C MET A 231 11.98 -15.35 17.17
N LEU A 232 11.63 -15.86 18.36
CA LEU A 232 10.58 -15.27 19.19
C LEU A 232 10.96 -13.85 19.65
N PHE A 233 12.18 -13.66 20.14
CA PHE A 233 12.66 -12.34 20.59
C PHE A 233 12.64 -11.32 19.46
N THR A 234 13.06 -11.73 18.26
CA THR A 234 13.06 -10.89 17.07
C THR A 234 11.64 -10.49 16.68
N LEU A 235 10.72 -11.45 16.69
CA LEU A 235 9.29 -11.22 16.40
C LEU A 235 8.65 -10.26 17.41
N GLU A 236 8.85 -10.52 18.72
CA GLU A 236 8.25 -9.70 19.77
C GLU A 236 8.82 -8.29 19.81
N ALA A 237 10.13 -8.12 19.58
CA ALA A 237 10.74 -6.80 19.48
C ALA A 237 10.19 -6.00 18.30
N ALA A 238 10.08 -6.62 17.12
CA ALA A 238 9.51 -5.99 15.93
C ALA A 238 8.03 -5.63 16.12
N ARG A 239 7.27 -6.53 16.78
CA ARG A 239 5.86 -6.33 17.11
C ARG A 239 5.64 -5.17 18.09
N ALA A 240 6.41 -5.12 19.17
CA ALA A 240 6.33 -4.06 20.17
C ALA A 240 6.62 -2.68 19.55
N LEU A 241 7.68 -2.60 18.72
CA LEU A 241 8.04 -1.37 18.03
C LEU A 241 6.95 -0.95 17.03
N TYR A 242 6.37 -1.89 16.30
CA TYR A 242 5.29 -1.63 15.36
C TYR A 242 4.04 -1.10 16.06
N TYR A 243 3.57 -1.75 17.14
CA TYR A 243 2.39 -1.30 17.85
C TYR A 243 2.60 0.04 18.56
N HIS A 244 3.80 0.31 19.04
CA HIS A 244 4.15 1.62 19.57
C HIS A 244 4.02 2.70 18.47
N ALA A 245 4.55 2.43 17.28
CA ALA A 245 4.45 3.35 16.15
C ALA A 245 3.01 3.57 15.68
N ILE A 246 2.16 2.53 15.71
CA ILE A 246 0.72 2.65 15.41
C ILE A 246 0.01 3.52 16.44
N ALA A 247 0.33 3.37 17.74
CA ALA A 247 -0.29 4.16 18.80
C ALA A 247 0.03 5.67 18.69
N GLU A 248 1.17 6.00 18.08
CA GLU A 248 1.58 7.40 17.84
C GLU A 248 1.17 7.92 16.44
N ALA A 249 0.61 7.07 15.59
CA ALA A 249 0.29 7.43 14.21
C ALA A 249 -0.87 8.43 14.16
N GLN A 250 -0.60 9.61 13.62
CA GLN A 250 -1.57 10.68 13.42
C GLN A 250 -1.17 11.55 12.23
N VAL A 251 -2.11 12.34 11.73
CA VAL A 251 -1.83 13.38 10.74
C VAL A 251 -0.99 14.48 11.41
N ASP A 252 -0.02 15.03 10.67
CA ASP A 252 0.95 16.01 11.17
C ASP A 252 1.68 15.56 12.45
N ALA A 253 2.02 14.28 12.52
CA ALA A 253 2.75 13.71 13.64
C ALA A 253 4.08 14.42 13.88
N PRO A 254 4.53 14.56 15.14
CA PRO A 254 5.85 15.08 15.45
C PRO A 254 6.95 14.28 14.72
N VAL A 255 8.02 14.97 14.30
CA VAL A 255 9.14 14.36 13.57
C VAL A 255 9.67 13.10 14.27
N ALA A 256 9.75 13.09 15.59
CA ALA A 256 10.19 11.92 16.35
C ALA A 256 9.26 10.71 16.18
N ALA A 257 7.94 10.90 16.12
CA ALA A 257 6.98 9.82 15.87
C ALA A 257 7.10 9.28 14.44
N VAL A 258 7.27 10.17 13.45
CA VAL A 258 7.52 9.76 12.05
C VAL A 258 8.83 8.96 11.95
N GLN A 259 9.89 9.38 12.65
CA GLN A 259 11.16 8.65 12.68
C GLN A 259 11.00 7.26 13.32
N ARG A 260 10.27 7.16 14.46
CA ARG A 260 9.97 5.86 15.08
C ARG A 260 9.16 4.94 14.17
N ALA A 261 8.16 5.47 13.46
CA ALA A 261 7.38 4.71 12.49
C ALA A 261 8.24 4.17 11.34
N ARG A 262 9.17 4.97 10.83
CA ARG A 262 10.15 4.53 9.83
C ARG A 262 11.10 3.49 10.38
N ALA A 263 11.59 3.67 11.61
CA ALA A 263 12.44 2.71 12.29
C ALA A 263 11.71 1.37 12.50
N ALA A 264 10.43 1.43 12.92
CA ALA A 264 9.59 0.24 13.05
C ALA A 264 9.46 -0.51 11.71
N HIS A 265 9.16 0.20 10.63
CA HIS A 265 9.05 -0.38 9.30
C HIS A 265 10.36 -1.05 8.84
N VAL A 266 11.49 -0.36 8.96
CA VAL A 266 12.81 -0.90 8.58
C VAL A 266 13.19 -2.11 9.45
N THR A 267 12.90 -2.05 10.76
CA THR A 267 13.15 -3.17 11.67
C THR A 267 12.32 -4.39 11.26
N VAL A 268 11.03 -4.22 11.02
CA VAL A 268 10.16 -5.32 10.58
C VAL A 268 10.63 -5.91 9.24
N GLN A 269 10.99 -5.07 8.26
CA GLN A 269 11.52 -5.52 6.97
C GLN A 269 12.82 -6.34 7.10
N ARG A 270 13.74 -5.91 7.94
CA ARG A 270 14.99 -6.64 8.17
C ARG A 270 14.74 -7.93 8.93
N SER A 271 13.92 -7.86 9.95
CA SER A 271 13.60 -9.01 10.79
C SER A 271 12.86 -10.12 10.03
N VAL A 272 11.96 -9.78 9.11
CA VAL A 272 11.28 -10.81 8.31
C VAL A 272 12.24 -11.59 7.45
N VAL A 273 13.22 -10.92 6.81
CA VAL A 273 14.23 -11.60 5.99
C VAL A 273 15.16 -12.49 6.83
N THR A 274 15.49 -12.09 8.05
CA THR A 274 16.36 -12.87 8.93
C THR A 274 15.63 -14.07 9.55
N LEU A 275 14.33 -13.94 9.78
CA LEU A 275 13.54 -14.95 10.50
C LEU A 275 12.94 -16.00 9.56
N THR A 276 12.71 -15.67 8.27
CA THR A 276 12.15 -16.58 7.27
C THR A 276 13.20 -17.28 6.43
#